data_f473cb5fd13b4128320174968f5ce56e
#
_entry.id   f473cb5fd13b4128320174968f5ce56e
#
_cell.length_a   1.000
_cell.length_b   1.000
_cell.length_c   1.000
_cell.angle_alpha   90.00
_cell.angle_beta   90.00
_cell.angle_gamma   90.00
#
_symmetry.space_group_name_H-M   'P 1'
#
loop_
_entity.id
_entity.type
_entity.pdbx_description
1 polymer ?
#
loop_
_entity_poly.entity_id
_entity_poly.type
_entity_poly.pdbx_seq_one_letter_code
_entity_poly.pdbx_strand_id
1 'polypeptide(L)'
;MDTKLSLGFLIGCILLVTIYKSKFKGDIGELAVAVVLKDLDKEKYKILHDIKIENPEALTKTSQIDHIIVSTFGIFCIETKVYKGKIYGKETSRQWCQYLTNKKNYFMNPVYQNYGHIKAIETILKNDYRNMTYYSIIAFSGEANLDKVETQNAKVCKIRDLEDLINELSVSEICEKEDIQKIIQLINSNKSRETDFNHARDIKRLKKSNKEKIKENICPKCGAKLIESEGKYGKFIGCSNFPKCRFVTKINSDK
;
A
#
# COMPACT_ATOMS: atom_id res chain seq x y z
N MET A 1 -43.22 -17.52 -1.66
CA MET A 1 -42.50 -16.58 -0.77
C MET A 1 -40.97 -16.73 -0.80
N ASP A 2 -40.37 -17.42 -1.81
CA ASP A 2 -38.99 -17.90 -1.70
C ASP A 2 -37.97 -17.38 -2.73
N THR A 3 -38.41 -16.58 -3.70
CA THR A 3 -37.48 -16.10 -4.76
C THR A 3 -36.57 -14.95 -4.30
N LYS A 4 -37.02 -14.12 -3.37
CA LYS A 4 -36.21 -13.00 -2.83
C LYS A 4 -35.15 -13.48 -1.84
N LEU A 5 -35.40 -14.53 -1.09
CA LEU A 5 -34.48 -15.15 -0.15
C LEU A 5 -33.32 -15.85 -0.88
N SER A 6 -33.63 -16.55 -1.99
CA SER A 6 -32.66 -17.26 -2.82
C SER A 6 -31.70 -16.29 -3.55
N LEU A 7 -32.23 -15.16 -4.04
CA LEU A 7 -31.43 -14.13 -4.72
C LEU A 7 -30.45 -13.44 -3.76
N GLY A 8 -30.87 -13.11 -2.55
CA GLY A 8 -30.03 -12.54 -1.51
C GLY A 8 -28.89 -13.47 -1.08
N PHE A 9 -29.19 -14.76 -0.94
CA PHE A 9 -28.20 -15.78 -0.63
C PHE A 9 -27.19 -15.95 -1.77
N LEU A 10 -27.65 -15.99 -3.02
CA LEU A 10 -26.80 -16.10 -4.20
C LEU A 10 -25.85 -14.90 -4.33
N ILE A 11 -26.35 -13.68 -4.12
CA ILE A 11 -25.54 -12.45 -4.13
C ILE A 11 -24.51 -12.49 -2.98
N GLY A 12 -24.90 -12.96 -1.79
CA GLY A 12 -24.01 -13.16 -0.66
C GLY A 12 -22.88 -14.16 -0.98
N CYS A 13 -23.20 -15.29 -1.58
CA CYS A 13 -22.22 -16.28 -2.02
C CYS A 13 -21.25 -15.72 -3.09
N ILE A 14 -21.76 -15.00 -4.08
CA ILE A 14 -20.92 -14.37 -5.12
C ILE A 14 -19.97 -13.33 -4.51
N LEU A 15 -20.45 -12.53 -3.57
CA LEU A 15 -19.63 -11.55 -2.83
C LEU A 15 -18.54 -12.25 -2.00
N LEU A 16 -18.89 -13.32 -1.27
CA LEU A 16 -17.92 -14.11 -0.51
C LEU A 16 -16.86 -14.74 -1.42
N VAL A 17 -17.25 -15.32 -2.54
CA VAL A 17 -16.34 -15.93 -3.51
C VAL A 17 -15.42 -14.88 -4.14
N THR A 18 -15.91 -13.67 -4.43
CA THR A 18 -15.06 -12.60 -5.00
C THR A 18 -14.08 -12.04 -3.98
N ILE A 19 -14.49 -11.89 -2.72
CA ILE A 19 -13.59 -11.45 -1.62
C ILE A 19 -12.54 -12.52 -1.37
N TYR A 20 -12.93 -13.81 -1.29
CA TYR A 20 -12.02 -14.92 -1.09
C TYR A 20 -10.99 -15.05 -2.23
N LYS A 21 -11.44 -14.94 -3.50
CA LYS A 21 -10.54 -14.92 -4.67
C LYS A 21 -9.56 -13.75 -4.66
N SER A 22 -9.98 -12.59 -4.19
CA SER A 22 -9.10 -11.40 -4.10
C SER A 22 -8.03 -11.60 -3.02
N LYS A 23 -8.39 -12.09 -1.85
CA LYS A 23 -7.45 -12.39 -0.77
C LYS A 23 -6.48 -13.49 -1.21
N PHE A 24 -6.98 -14.59 -1.73
CA PHE A 24 -6.17 -15.71 -2.20
C PHE A 24 -5.15 -15.32 -3.29
N LYS A 25 -5.50 -14.38 -4.17
CA LYS A 25 -4.53 -13.84 -5.16
C LYS A 25 -3.43 -13.03 -4.50
N GLY A 26 -3.75 -12.22 -3.50
CA GLY A 26 -2.77 -11.49 -2.70
C GLY A 26 -1.78 -12.46 -2.05
N ASP A 27 -2.30 -13.43 -1.32
CA ASP A 27 -1.52 -14.46 -0.61
C ASP A 27 -0.57 -15.22 -1.55
N ILE A 28 -1.02 -15.56 -2.78
CA ILE A 28 -0.15 -16.18 -3.81
C ILE A 28 0.99 -15.26 -4.24
N GLY A 29 0.70 -13.96 -4.41
CA GLY A 29 1.72 -12.99 -4.80
C GLY A 29 2.78 -12.82 -3.72
N GLU A 30 2.36 -12.71 -2.48
CA GLU A 30 3.26 -12.62 -1.32
C GLU A 30 4.09 -13.90 -1.15
N LEU A 31 3.49 -15.07 -1.35
CA LEU A 31 4.22 -16.35 -1.35
C LEU A 31 5.26 -16.40 -2.48
N ALA A 32 4.93 -15.92 -3.68
CA ALA A 32 5.88 -15.87 -4.79
C ALA A 32 7.07 -14.96 -4.48
N VAL A 33 6.84 -13.81 -3.86
CA VAL A 33 7.91 -12.92 -3.36
C VAL A 33 8.75 -13.65 -2.30
N ALA A 34 8.13 -14.30 -1.33
CA ALA A 34 8.83 -15.03 -0.29
C ALA A 34 9.74 -16.14 -0.85
N VAL A 35 9.30 -16.82 -1.92
CA VAL A 35 10.10 -17.84 -2.61
C VAL A 35 11.33 -17.24 -3.28
N VAL A 36 11.17 -16.13 -4.01
CA VAL A 36 12.29 -15.43 -4.68
C VAL A 36 13.30 -14.91 -3.65
N LEU A 37 12.82 -14.34 -2.55
CA LEU A 37 13.69 -13.79 -1.51
C LEU A 37 14.45 -14.86 -0.70
N LYS A 38 14.06 -16.13 -0.81
CA LYS A 38 14.67 -17.23 -0.05
C LYS A 38 16.15 -17.42 -0.35
N ASP A 39 16.56 -17.07 -1.57
CA ASP A 39 17.92 -17.32 -2.09
C ASP A 39 18.90 -16.18 -1.74
N LEU A 40 18.42 -15.07 -1.18
CA LEU A 40 19.26 -14.00 -0.66
C LEU A 40 20.18 -14.50 0.47
N ASP A 41 21.40 -13.97 0.52
CA ASP A 41 22.40 -14.27 1.55
C ASP A 41 21.85 -13.98 2.96
N LYS A 42 21.60 -15.04 3.72
CA LYS A 42 21.00 -14.97 5.06
C LYS A 42 21.87 -14.31 6.11
N GLU A 43 23.17 -14.13 5.84
CA GLU A 43 24.08 -13.39 6.73
C GLU A 43 23.90 -11.87 6.58
N LYS A 44 23.55 -11.43 5.37
CA LYS A 44 23.40 -10.01 5.03
C LYS A 44 21.97 -9.52 5.04
N TYR A 45 21.00 -10.42 4.80
CA TYR A 45 19.58 -10.06 4.64
C TYR A 45 18.71 -10.87 5.61
N LYS A 46 17.87 -10.20 6.34
CA LYS A 46 16.81 -10.82 7.15
C LYS A 46 15.45 -10.31 6.68
N ILE A 47 14.57 -11.26 6.40
CA ILE A 47 13.29 -10.98 5.77
C ILE A 47 12.18 -11.13 6.81
N LEU A 48 11.30 -10.14 6.86
CA LEU A 48 10.07 -10.14 7.64
C LEU A 48 8.90 -10.09 6.67
N HIS A 49 7.91 -10.95 6.89
CA HIS A 49 6.72 -11.07 6.05
C HIS A 49 5.49 -10.67 6.85
N ASP A 50 4.52 -10.04 6.18
CA ASP A 50 3.21 -9.68 6.73
C ASP A 50 3.31 -8.98 8.09
N ILE A 51 4.03 -7.86 8.11
CA ILE A 51 4.30 -7.12 9.34
C ILE A 51 3.29 -6.00 9.51
N LYS A 52 2.48 -6.10 10.58
CA LYS A 52 1.59 -5.02 11.01
C LYS A 52 2.23 -4.27 12.16
N ILE A 53 2.48 -2.98 11.95
CA ILE A 53 3.07 -2.08 12.96
C ILE A 53 2.11 -0.94 13.30
N GLU A 54 2.27 -0.38 14.49
CA GLU A 54 1.54 0.82 14.87
C GLU A 54 2.01 2.01 14.02
N ASN A 55 1.05 2.78 13.52
CA ASN A 55 1.29 3.99 12.73
C ASN A 55 0.26 5.06 13.11
N PRO A 56 0.55 5.90 14.10
CA PRO A 56 -0.38 6.94 14.55
C PRO A 56 -0.81 7.93 13.46
N GLU A 57 0.00 8.11 12.42
CA GLU A 57 -0.29 9.00 11.30
C GLU A 57 -1.22 8.37 10.26
N ALA A 58 -1.31 7.04 10.22
CA ALA A 58 -2.24 6.35 9.33
C ALA A 58 -3.68 6.50 9.82
N LEU A 59 -4.63 6.57 8.88
CA LEU A 59 -6.06 6.62 9.20
C LEU A 59 -6.52 5.40 10.01
N THR A 60 -5.91 4.26 9.78
CA THR A 60 -6.18 2.99 10.47
C THR A 60 -5.36 2.79 11.73
N LYS A 61 -4.50 3.76 12.09
CA LYS A 61 -3.54 3.67 13.19
C LYS A 61 -2.52 2.54 13.07
N THR A 62 -2.55 1.80 11.99
CA THR A 62 -1.62 0.70 11.68
C THR A 62 -1.19 0.74 10.22
N SER A 63 -0.01 0.19 9.94
CA SER A 63 0.49 -0.12 8.60
C SER A 63 0.75 -1.61 8.51
N GLN A 64 0.19 -2.26 7.50
CA GLN A 64 0.50 -3.65 7.15
C GLN A 64 1.44 -3.63 5.95
N ILE A 65 2.59 -4.24 6.10
CA ILE A 65 3.70 -4.22 5.14
C ILE A 65 3.91 -5.65 4.67
N ASP A 66 3.81 -5.87 3.36
CA ASP A 66 3.88 -7.22 2.79
C ASP A 66 5.24 -7.87 3.10
N HIS A 67 6.35 -7.17 2.78
CA HIS A 67 7.70 -7.66 3.10
C HIS A 67 8.63 -6.52 3.48
N ILE A 68 9.46 -6.77 4.50
CA ILE A 68 10.56 -5.90 4.92
C ILE A 68 11.83 -6.73 4.85
N ILE A 69 12.87 -6.24 4.18
CA ILE A 69 14.21 -6.81 4.27
C ILE A 69 15.07 -5.85 5.07
N VAL A 70 15.63 -6.33 6.17
CA VAL A 70 16.63 -5.63 6.96
C VAL A 70 17.99 -6.17 6.57
N SER A 71 18.90 -5.29 6.14
CA SER A 71 20.22 -5.69 5.65
C SER A 71 21.32 -4.72 6.07
N THR A 72 22.57 -5.10 5.89
CA THR A 72 23.72 -4.19 6.06
C THR A 72 23.71 -3.04 5.05
N PHE A 73 22.97 -3.15 3.95
CA PHE A 73 22.83 -2.12 2.89
C PHE A 73 21.67 -1.16 3.12
N GLY A 74 20.81 -1.43 4.10
CA GLY A 74 19.61 -0.66 4.40
C GLY A 74 18.36 -1.50 4.55
N ILE A 75 17.20 -0.84 4.48
CA ILE A 75 15.89 -1.45 4.65
C ILE A 75 15.11 -1.38 3.34
N PHE A 76 14.73 -2.54 2.81
CA PHE A 76 13.89 -2.63 1.63
C PHE A 76 12.46 -2.89 2.05
N CYS A 77 11.56 -1.99 1.67
CA CYS A 77 10.13 -2.17 1.84
C CYS A 77 9.53 -2.57 0.50
N ILE A 78 8.90 -3.75 0.45
CA ILE A 78 8.37 -4.33 -0.78
C ILE A 78 6.86 -4.42 -0.66
N GLU A 79 6.18 -3.78 -1.58
CA GLU A 79 4.72 -3.83 -1.78
C GLU A 79 4.42 -4.74 -2.97
N THR A 80 3.63 -5.77 -2.77
CA THR A 80 3.30 -6.78 -3.78
C THR A 80 1.99 -6.45 -4.50
N LYS A 81 1.98 -6.55 -5.83
CA LYS A 81 0.78 -6.31 -6.64
C LYS A 81 0.54 -7.45 -7.62
N VAL A 82 -0.57 -8.18 -7.45
CA VAL A 82 -0.98 -9.27 -8.35
C VAL A 82 -1.95 -8.75 -9.39
N TYR A 83 -1.39 -8.16 -10.44
CA TYR A 83 -2.13 -7.67 -11.60
C TYR A 83 -1.65 -8.33 -12.88
N LYS A 84 -2.50 -8.33 -13.90
CA LYS A 84 -2.19 -8.74 -15.27
C LYS A 84 -2.56 -7.63 -16.25
N GLY A 85 -2.07 -7.74 -17.49
CA GLY A 85 -2.30 -6.74 -18.53
C GLY A 85 -1.44 -5.49 -18.36
N LYS A 86 -1.78 -4.41 -19.03
CA LYS A 86 -0.98 -3.19 -19.04
C LYS A 86 -1.23 -2.36 -17.79
N ILE A 87 -0.16 -1.94 -17.14
CA ILE A 87 -0.20 -1.03 -16.00
C ILE A 87 0.25 0.35 -16.45
N TYR A 88 -0.56 1.35 -16.15
CA TYR A 88 -0.25 2.76 -16.38
C TYR A 88 -0.12 3.45 -15.03
N GLY A 89 1.02 4.06 -14.78
CA GLY A 89 1.28 4.72 -13.51
C GLY A 89 2.41 5.72 -13.56
N LYS A 90 2.22 6.86 -12.91
CA LYS A 90 3.29 7.82 -12.62
C LYS A 90 3.46 7.89 -11.10
N GLU A 91 4.69 8.07 -10.65
CA GLU A 91 5.00 8.17 -9.22
C GLU A 91 4.14 9.24 -8.53
N THR A 92 3.93 10.37 -9.19
CA THR A 92 3.17 11.52 -8.65
C THR A 92 1.66 11.40 -8.77
N SER A 93 1.14 10.40 -9.50
CA SER A 93 -0.29 10.23 -9.71
C SER A 93 -0.96 9.65 -8.48
N ARG A 94 -2.16 10.13 -8.12
CA ARG A 94 -2.92 9.60 -6.98
C ARG A 94 -3.35 8.14 -7.16
N GLN A 95 -3.63 7.74 -8.40
CA GLN A 95 -4.08 6.40 -8.76
C GLN A 95 -3.32 5.91 -9.98
N TRP A 96 -3.11 4.62 -10.03
CA TRP A 96 -2.65 3.90 -11.20
C TRP A 96 -3.81 3.18 -11.88
N CYS A 97 -3.62 2.75 -13.13
CA CYS A 97 -4.65 2.08 -13.91
C CYS A 97 -4.13 0.75 -14.45
N GLN A 98 -4.86 -0.32 -14.16
CA GLN A 98 -4.74 -1.59 -14.86
C GLN A 98 -5.64 -1.57 -16.09
N TYR A 99 -5.11 -1.84 -17.26
CA TYR A 99 -5.84 -1.97 -18.50
C TYR A 99 -5.87 -3.43 -18.96
N LEU A 100 -7.07 -3.97 -19.03
CA LEU A 100 -7.38 -5.26 -19.63
C LEU A 100 -8.11 -5.02 -20.94
N THR A 101 -8.22 -6.02 -21.82
CA THR A 101 -8.73 -5.90 -23.19
C THR A 101 -9.93 -4.95 -23.33
N ASN A 102 -10.90 -5.00 -22.41
CA ASN A 102 -12.12 -4.18 -22.45
C ASN A 102 -12.46 -3.51 -21.11
N LYS A 103 -11.50 -3.44 -20.16
CA LYS A 103 -11.76 -2.93 -18.82
C LYS A 103 -10.59 -2.16 -18.24
N LYS A 104 -10.89 -1.00 -17.65
CA LYS A 104 -9.96 -0.20 -16.85
C LYS A 104 -10.29 -0.36 -15.38
N ASN A 105 -9.31 -0.74 -14.58
CA ASN A 105 -9.42 -0.77 -13.12
C ASN A 105 -8.46 0.26 -12.53
N TYR A 106 -8.98 1.21 -11.78
CA TYR A 106 -8.16 2.18 -11.06
C TYR A 106 -7.89 1.67 -9.66
N PHE A 107 -6.64 1.80 -9.22
CA PHE A 107 -6.21 1.42 -7.88
C PHE A 107 -5.30 2.49 -7.28
N MET A 108 -5.19 2.50 -5.96
CA MET A 108 -4.31 3.45 -5.26
C MET A 108 -2.88 3.27 -5.74
N ASN A 109 -2.17 4.38 -5.90
CA ASN A 109 -0.75 4.35 -6.25
C ASN A 109 0.05 3.57 -5.20
N PRO A 110 0.67 2.43 -5.57
CA PRO A 110 1.39 1.60 -4.62
C PRO A 110 2.66 2.27 -4.08
N VAL A 111 3.22 3.25 -4.81
CA VAL A 111 4.36 4.05 -4.33
C VAL A 111 3.96 4.87 -3.09
N TYR A 112 2.77 5.47 -3.09
CA TYR A 112 2.28 6.20 -1.91
C TYR A 112 1.95 5.27 -0.75
N GLN A 113 1.45 4.07 -1.03
CA GLN A 113 1.22 3.06 -0.02
C GLN A 113 2.53 2.68 0.64
N ASN A 114 3.53 2.30 -0.15
CA ASN A 114 4.84 1.89 0.33
C ASN A 114 5.62 3.04 1.00
N TYR A 115 5.46 4.28 0.53
CA TYR A 115 5.98 5.45 1.23
C TYR A 115 5.44 5.56 2.67
N GLY A 116 4.14 5.32 2.85
CA GLY A 116 3.54 5.27 4.19
C GLY A 116 4.13 4.17 5.07
N HIS A 117 4.45 3.00 4.49
CA HIS A 117 5.11 1.91 5.18
C HIS A 117 6.53 2.27 5.62
N ILE A 118 7.32 2.87 4.73
CA ILE A 118 8.66 3.37 5.04
C ILE A 118 8.61 4.40 6.17
N LYS A 119 7.68 5.37 6.12
CA LYS A 119 7.54 6.38 7.19
C LYS A 119 7.19 5.77 8.54
N ALA A 120 6.41 4.70 8.56
CA ALA A 120 6.11 3.99 9.80
C ALA A 120 7.38 3.31 10.38
N ILE A 121 8.19 2.65 9.56
CA ILE A 121 9.46 2.05 9.99
C ILE A 121 10.46 3.13 10.40
N GLU A 122 10.58 4.20 9.63
CA GLU A 122 11.44 5.35 9.93
C GLU A 122 11.11 5.95 11.31
N THR A 123 9.82 6.03 11.64
CA THR A 123 9.36 6.52 12.96
C THR A 123 9.82 5.61 14.11
N ILE A 124 9.82 4.30 13.90
CA ILE A 124 10.31 3.32 14.88
C ILE A 124 11.82 3.46 15.09
N LEU A 125 12.57 3.68 14.00
CA LEU A 125 14.03 3.63 14.00
C LEU A 125 14.72 4.99 14.21
N LYS A 126 13.98 6.10 14.17
CA LYS A 126 14.51 7.48 14.13
C LYS A 126 15.47 7.85 15.25
N ASN A 127 15.37 7.22 16.41
CA ASN A 127 16.21 7.54 17.57
C ASN A 127 17.58 6.87 17.48
N ASP A 128 17.63 5.63 16.98
CA ASP A 128 18.81 4.78 17.00
C ASP A 128 19.49 4.69 15.62
N TYR A 129 18.71 4.86 14.54
CA TYR A 129 19.15 4.63 13.14
C TYR A 129 18.74 5.75 12.21
N ARG A 130 19.14 7.02 12.51
CA ARG A 130 18.73 8.21 11.72
C ARG A 130 19.20 8.21 10.27
N ASN A 131 20.35 7.61 10.00
CA ASN A 131 20.99 7.62 8.69
C ASN A 131 20.72 6.33 7.89
N MET A 132 19.68 5.57 8.27
CA MET A 132 19.30 4.36 7.54
C MET A 132 18.80 4.70 6.14
N THR A 133 19.25 3.96 5.14
CA THR A 133 18.73 4.05 3.78
C THR A 133 17.49 3.17 3.64
N TYR A 134 16.47 3.70 2.98
CA TYR A 134 15.22 3.00 2.71
C TYR A 134 15.00 2.85 1.22
N TYR A 135 14.75 1.64 0.76
CA TYR A 135 14.44 1.32 -0.62
C TYR A 135 12.96 0.99 -0.76
N SER A 136 12.27 1.73 -1.63
CA SER A 136 10.87 1.47 -1.97
C SER A 136 10.78 0.60 -3.21
N ILE A 137 10.28 -0.63 -3.10
CA ILE A 137 10.13 -1.56 -4.22
C ILE A 137 8.66 -1.95 -4.36
N ILE A 138 8.15 -1.87 -5.59
CA ILE A 138 6.82 -2.35 -5.95
C ILE A 138 6.99 -3.56 -6.87
N ALA A 139 6.68 -4.74 -6.36
CA ALA A 139 6.84 -6.01 -7.06
C ALA A 139 5.52 -6.47 -7.69
N PHE A 140 5.49 -6.55 -9.02
CA PHE A 140 4.32 -7.01 -9.77
C PHE A 140 4.42 -8.46 -10.17
N SER A 141 3.28 -9.18 -10.20
CA SER A 141 3.19 -10.51 -10.79
C SER A 141 3.65 -10.52 -12.24
N GLY A 142 4.15 -11.68 -12.72
CA GLY A 142 4.77 -11.83 -14.04
C GLY A 142 3.87 -11.50 -15.23
N GLU A 143 2.55 -11.52 -15.07
CA GLU A 143 1.57 -11.18 -16.13
C GLU A 143 1.33 -9.66 -16.31
N ALA A 144 1.93 -8.81 -15.47
CA ALA A 144 1.85 -7.37 -15.61
C ALA A 144 2.83 -6.87 -16.69
N ASN A 145 2.35 -6.01 -17.58
CA ASN A 145 3.21 -5.23 -18.46
C ASN A 145 3.41 -3.85 -17.85
N LEU A 146 4.65 -3.49 -17.57
CA LEU A 146 5.06 -2.30 -16.81
C LEU A 146 5.63 -1.18 -17.69
N ASP A 147 5.63 -1.31 -19.03
CA ASP A 147 6.25 -0.37 -19.98
C ASP A 147 5.70 1.07 -19.89
N LYS A 148 4.56 1.27 -19.24
CA LYS A 148 3.89 2.56 -19.05
C LYS A 148 3.89 2.99 -17.58
N VAL A 149 4.84 2.48 -16.79
CA VAL A 149 5.07 2.90 -15.41
C VAL A 149 6.30 3.80 -15.36
N GLU A 150 6.13 4.99 -14.80
CA GLU A 150 7.18 6.00 -14.68
C GLU A 150 7.38 6.34 -13.20
N THR A 151 8.54 5.97 -12.64
CA THR A 151 8.94 6.26 -11.26
C THR A 151 10.39 6.77 -11.22
N GLN A 152 10.71 7.59 -10.23
CA GLN A 152 12.05 8.16 -10.02
C GLN A 152 12.70 7.56 -8.77
N ASN A 153 11.99 7.60 -7.65
CA ASN A 153 12.53 7.19 -6.34
C ASN A 153 12.15 5.74 -6.00
N ALA A 154 10.92 5.33 -6.29
CA ALA A 154 10.52 3.95 -6.12
C ALA A 154 11.03 3.10 -7.29
N LYS A 155 11.42 1.87 -6.99
CA LYS A 155 11.74 0.87 -8.00
C LYS A 155 10.52 0.00 -8.27
N VAL A 156 10.28 -0.29 -9.54
CA VAL A 156 9.14 -1.12 -9.96
C VAL A 156 9.67 -2.25 -10.81
N CYS A 157 9.41 -3.49 -10.40
CA CYS A 157 9.91 -4.67 -11.09
C CYS A 157 8.83 -5.77 -11.16
N LYS A 158 9.11 -6.83 -11.89
CA LYS A 158 8.39 -8.10 -11.76
C LYS A 158 8.97 -8.90 -10.61
N ILE A 159 8.14 -9.74 -9.99
CA ILE A 159 8.57 -10.58 -8.84
C ILE A 159 9.81 -11.42 -9.20
N ARG A 160 9.90 -11.94 -10.43
CA ARG A 160 11.04 -12.75 -10.87
C ARG A 160 12.38 -11.98 -10.95
N ASP A 161 12.31 -10.64 -11.10
CA ASP A 161 13.47 -9.76 -11.26
C ASP A 161 13.86 -9.10 -9.92
N LEU A 162 13.17 -9.48 -8.82
CA LEU A 162 13.27 -8.81 -7.52
C LEU A 162 14.63 -9.06 -6.85
N GLU A 163 15.15 -10.26 -6.92
CA GLU A 163 16.45 -10.62 -6.33
C GLU A 163 17.59 -9.84 -7.00
N ASP A 164 17.61 -9.81 -8.33
CA ASP A 164 18.59 -9.06 -9.12
C ASP A 164 18.55 -7.56 -8.76
N LEU A 165 17.35 -7.01 -8.65
CA LEU A 165 17.15 -5.60 -8.25
C LEU A 165 17.68 -5.31 -6.83
N ILE A 166 17.43 -6.20 -5.87
CA ILE A 166 17.94 -6.04 -4.51
C ILE A 166 19.47 -6.07 -4.51
N ASN A 167 20.07 -7.01 -5.24
CA ASN A 167 21.53 -7.12 -5.38
C ASN A 167 22.11 -5.87 -6.05
N GLU A 168 21.47 -5.34 -7.10
CA GLU A 168 21.87 -4.07 -7.75
C GLU A 168 21.85 -2.88 -6.80
N LEU A 169 20.87 -2.80 -5.91
CA LEU A 169 20.72 -1.71 -4.94
C LEU A 169 21.66 -1.85 -3.73
N SER A 170 22.22 -3.03 -3.50
CA SER A 170 23.07 -3.36 -2.34
C SER A 170 24.53 -3.02 -2.61
N VAL A 171 24.84 -1.74 -2.82
CA VAL A 171 26.18 -1.29 -3.26
C VAL A 171 27.15 -1.12 -2.10
N SER A 172 26.72 -0.47 -1.00
CA SER A 172 27.57 -0.12 0.13
C SER A 172 26.90 -0.47 1.44
N GLU A 173 27.61 -1.16 2.31
CA GLU A 173 27.13 -1.43 3.67
C GLU A 173 27.09 -0.13 4.48
N ILE A 174 26.01 0.09 5.19
CA ILE A 174 25.72 1.31 5.98
C ILE A 174 25.51 1.02 7.46
N CYS A 175 25.44 -0.25 7.84
CA CYS A 175 25.39 -0.69 9.23
C CYS A 175 26.04 -2.08 9.37
N GLU A 176 26.36 -2.44 10.61
CA GLU A 176 26.98 -3.70 10.95
C GLU A 176 25.94 -4.84 11.00
N LYS A 177 26.40 -6.09 10.91
CA LYS A 177 25.52 -7.28 10.99
C LYS A 177 24.75 -7.37 12.31
N GLU A 178 25.35 -6.92 13.39
CA GLU A 178 24.77 -6.88 14.73
C GLU A 178 23.57 -5.92 14.81
N ASP A 179 23.57 -4.87 14.00
CA ASP A 179 22.48 -3.90 13.91
C ASP A 179 21.22 -4.49 13.30
N ILE A 180 21.37 -5.45 12.38
CA ILE A 180 20.23 -6.13 11.75
C ILE A 180 19.31 -6.74 12.82
N GLN A 181 19.88 -7.42 13.84
CA GLN A 181 19.09 -8.04 14.88
C GLN A 181 18.42 -7.00 15.80
N LYS A 182 19.11 -5.91 16.11
CA LYS A 182 18.57 -4.81 16.91
C LYS A 182 17.40 -4.13 16.19
N ILE A 183 17.55 -3.87 14.88
CA ILE A 183 16.49 -3.29 14.04
C ILE A 183 15.26 -4.20 14.02
N ILE A 184 15.46 -5.51 13.83
CA ILE A 184 14.39 -6.50 13.86
C ILE A 184 13.67 -6.51 15.20
N GLN A 185 14.41 -6.44 16.31
CA GLN A 185 13.82 -6.36 17.66
C GLN A 185 12.98 -5.09 17.83
N LEU A 186 13.45 -3.94 17.36
CA LEU A 186 12.69 -2.68 17.38
C LEU A 186 11.41 -2.78 16.56
N ILE A 187 11.47 -3.33 15.35
CA ILE A 187 10.28 -3.54 14.52
C ILE A 187 9.29 -4.50 15.22
N ASN A 188 9.78 -5.61 15.75
CA ASN A 188 8.94 -6.61 16.43
C ASN A 188 8.29 -6.08 17.72
N SER A 189 8.97 -5.25 18.49
CA SER A 189 8.40 -4.63 19.70
C SER A 189 7.32 -3.60 19.41
N ASN A 190 7.28 -3.07 18.17
CA ASN A 190 6.25 -2.15 17.69
C ASN A 190 5.17 -2.83 16.83
N LYS A 191 5.12 -4.18 16.81
CA LYS A 191 4.03 -4.90 16.14
C LYS A 191 2.70 -4.58 16.80
N SER A 192 1.73 -4.25 15.96
CA SER A 192 0.35 -4.04 16.41
C SER A 192 -0.27 -5.37 16.86
N ARG A 193 -0.97 -5.34 17.98
CA ARG A 193 -1.78 -6.46 18.48
C ARG A 193 -3.17 -6.52 17.83
N GLU A 194 -3.47 -5.59 16.93
CA GLU A 194 -4.75 -5.52 16.27
C GLU A 194 -4.93 -6.68 15.28
N THR A 195 -6.05 -7.38 15.39
CA THR A 195 -6.38 -8.48 14.47
C THR A 195 -6.82 -7.95 13.10
N ASP A 196 -6.63 -8.73 12.03
CA ASP A 196 -7.06 -8.38 10.66
C ASP A 196 -8.55 -8.09 10.57
N PHE A 197 -9.35 -8.78 11.37
CA PHE A 197 -10.79 -8.55 11.45
C PHE A 197 -11.11 -7.16 11.98
N ASN A 198 -10.44 -6.70 13.03
CA ASN A 198 -10.60 -5.36 13.57
C ASN A 198 -10.13 -4.30 12.57
N HIS A 199 -8.98 -4.50 11.96
CA HIS A 199 -8.45 -3.61 10.92
C HIS A 199 -9.42 -3.44 9.74
N ALA A 200 -9.95 -4.53 9.18
CA ALA A 200 -10.92 -4.49 8.09
C ALA A 200 -12.23 -3.77 8.50
N ARG A 201 -12.69 -4.01 9.73
CA ARG A 201 -13.86 -3.33 10.29
C ARG A 201 -13.63 -1.83 10.43
N ASP A 202 -12.47 -1.43 10.90
CA ASP A 202 -12.13 -0.02 11.12
C ASP A 202 -11.94 0.72 9.79
N ILE A 203 -11.34 0.10 8.78
CA ILE A 203 -11.33 0.63 7.41
C ILE A 203 -12.75 0.86 6.89
N LYS A 204 -13.66 -0.08 7.11
CA LYS A 204 -15.06 0.05 6.67
C LYS A 204 -15.79 1.17 7.39
N ARG A 205 -15.58 1.30 8.70
CA ARG A 205 -16.12 2.41 9.53
C ARG A 205 -15.59 3.76 9.08
N LEU A 206 -14.26 3.88 8.87
CA LEU A 206 -13.63 5.09 8.39
C LEU A 206 -14.13 5.51 7.01
N LYS A 207 -14.25 4.56 6.07
CA LYS A 207 -14.83 4.85 4.73
C LYS A 207 -16.26 5.36 4.84
N LYS A 208 -17.08 4.78 5.73
CA LYS A 208 -18.47 5.22 5.97
C LYS A 208 -18.49 6.63 6.57
N SER A 209 -17.75 6.87 7.66
CA SER A 209 -17.65 8.16 8.32
C SER A 209 -17.13 9.25 7.37
N ASN A 210 -16.09 8.95 6.57
CA ASN A 210 -15.59 9.89 5.57
C ASN A 210 -16.64 10.23 4.49
N LYS A 211 -17.44 9.25 4.07
CA LYS A 211 -18.54 9.48 3.11
C LYS A 211 -19.64 10.37 3.72
N GLU A 212 -19.94 10.18 4.99
CA GLU A 212 -20.90 11.01 5.73
C GLU A 212 -20.39 12.45 5.87
N LYS A 213 -19.15 12.65 6.33
CA LYS A 213 -18.52 13.97 6.41
C LYS A 213 -18.52 14.71 5.06
N ILE A 214 -18.21 14.01 3.96
CA ILE A 214 -18.24 14.62 2.63
C ILE A 214 -19.66 15.07 2.25
N LYS A 215 -20.70 14.30 2.58
CA LYS A 215 -22.10 14.68 2.36
C LYS A 215 -22.49 15.91 3.15
N GLU A 216 -21.92 16.09 4.34
CA GLU A 216 -22.12 17.24 5.23
C GLU A 216 -21.21 18.42 4.88
N ASN A 217 -20.50 18.36 3.75
CA ASN A 217 -19.49 19.34 3.31
C ASN A 217 -18.35 19.55 4.33
N ILE A 218 -18.01 18.51 5.09
CA ILE A 218 -16.91 18.52 6.06
C ILE A 218 -15.72 17.76 5.46
N CYS A 219 -14.54 18.35 5.52
CA CYS A 219 -13.30 17.70 5.05
C CYS A 219 -12.95 16.52 5.97
N PRO A 220 -12.87 15.28 5.46
CA PRO A 220 -12.55 14.11 6.29
C PRO A 220 -11.11 14.11 6.80
N LYS A 221 -10.23 14.95 6.23
CA LYS A 221 -8.83 15.03 6.61
C LYS A 221 -8.56 16.02 7.75
N CYS A 222 -9.20 17.19 7.73
CA CYS A 222 -8.90 18.27 8.68
C CYS A 222 -10.13 18.89 9.34
N GLY A 223 -11.35 18.43 9.03
CA GLY A 223 -12.60 18.95 9.58
C GLY A 223 -13.07 20.29 9.02
N ALA A 224 -12.28 20.97 8.20
CA ALA A 224 -12.68 22.24 7.59
C ALA A 224 -13.78 22.04 6.55
N LYS A 225 -14.45 23.13 6.15
CA LYS A 225 -15.53 23.09 5.15
C LYS A 225 -15.00 22.63 3.78
N LEU A 226 -15.79 21.85 3.07
CA LEU A 226 -15.56 21.53 1.67
C LEU A 226 -16.27 22.56 0.79
N ILE A 227 -15.58 23.04 -0.25
CA ILE A 227 -16.07 24.03 -1.20
C ILE A 227 -15.94 23.53 -2.63
N GLU A 228 -16.88 23.91 -3.48
CA GLU A 228 -16.77 23.67 -4.91
C GLU A 228 -15.71 24.60 -5.51
N SER A 229 -14.87 24.08 -6.36
CA SER A 229 -13.78 24.80 -7.03
C SER A 229 -13.69 24.32 -8.46
N GLU A 230 -13.14 25.16 -9.33
CA GLU A 230 -12.91 24.83 -10.73
C GLU A 230 -11.42 24.74 -11.02
N GLY A 231 -11.01 23.72 -11.75
CA GLY A 231 -9.63 23.48 -12.14
C GLY A 231 -9.51 23.12 -13.60
N LYS A 232 -8.29 22.93 -14.09
CA LYS A 232 -7.98 22.59 -15.49
C LYS A 232 -8.82 21.43 -16.07
N TYR A 233 -9.29 20.53 -15.21
CA TYR A 233 -10.01 19.32 -15.61
C TYR A 233 -11.50 19.36 -15.20
N GLY A 234 -12.03 20.54 -14.92
CA GLY A 234 -13.43 20.78 -14.54
C GLY A 234 -13.62 21.03 -13.03
N LYS A 235 -14.89 21.01 -12.62
CA LYS A 235 -15.29 21.29 -11.25
C LYS A 235 -14.97 20.13 -10.30
N PHE A 236 -14.54 20.45 -9.09
CA PHE A 236 -14.24 19.50 -8.02
C PHE A 236 -14.62 20.08 -6.67
N ILE A 237 -14.71 19.23 -5.64
CA ILE A 237 -14.88 19.66 -4.25
C ILE A 237 -13.53 19.61 -3.56
N GLY A 238 -13.06 20.74 -3.04
CA GLY A 238 -11.80 20.89 -2.33
C GLY A 238 -11.97 21.33 -0.88
N CYS A 239 -10.93 21.17 -0.07
CA CYS A 239 -10.91 21.67 1.29
C CYS A 239 -10.64 23.18 1.31
N SER A 240 -11.45 23.93 2.07
CA SER A 240 -11.27 25.38 2.26
C SER A 240 -9.96 25.76 2.96
N ASN A 241 -9.31 24.81 3.62
CA ASN A 241 -8.03 25.00 4.30
C ASN A 241 -6.82 24.76 3.37
N PHE A 242 -7.01 24.84 2.04
CA PHE A 242 -5.90 24.82 1.08
C PHE A 242 -5.03 26.10 1.29
N PRO A 243 -3.68 26.02 1.20
CA PRO A 243 -2.85 24.87 0.81
C PRO A 243 -2.44 23.92 1.95
N LYS A 244 -2.81 24.24 3.22
CA LYS A 244 -2.49 23.40 4.40
C LYS A 244 -3.13 22.01 4.32
N CYS A 245 -4.36 21.94 3.82
CA CYS A 245 -5.04 20.69 3.54
C CYS A 245 -5.35 20.56 2.05
N ARG A 246 -4.80 19.55 1.41
CA ARG A 246 -4.96 19.30 -0.03
C ARG A 246 -5.99 18.21 -0.35
N PHE A 247 -7.01 18.08 0.53
CA PHE A 247 -8.09 17.12 0.26
C PHE A 247 -8.95 17.60 -0.90
N VAL A 248 -9.19 16.71 -1.87
CA VAL A 248 -10.10 16.92 -3.01
C VAL A 248 -10.94 15.66 -3.25
N THR A 249 -12.17 15.84 -3.74
CA THR A 249 -13.05 14.76 -4.17
C THR A 249 -13.84 15.18 -5.40
N LYS A 250 -14.40 14.21 -6.13
CA LYS A 250 -15.28 14.51 -7.26
C LYS A 250 -16.61 15.06 -6.76
N ILE A 251 -17.25 15.89 -7.57
CA ILE A 251 -18.66 16.23 -7.39
C ILE A 251 -19.45 14.95 -7.65
N ASN A 252 -20.20 14.47 -6.65
CA ASN A 252 -21.11 13.34 -6.87
C ASN A 252 -22.24 13.82 -7.77
N SER A 253 -22.35 13.22 -8.95
CA SER A 253 -23.44 13.43 -9.90
C SER A 253 -24.74 12.70 -9.52
N ASP A 254 -24.93 12.42 -8.23
CA ASP A 254 -26.15 11.83 -7.70
C ASP A 254 -26.99 12.95 -7.03
N LYS A 255 -27.75 13.65 -7.87
CA LYS A 255 -29.03 14.28 -7.53
C LYS A 255 -30.04 13.89 -8.57
#